data_3b4d592e0f80f78e00691df30b2eb1a8
#
_entry.id   3b4d592e0f80f78e00691df30b2eb1a8
#
_cell.length_a   1.000
_cell.length_b   1.000
_cell.length_c   1.000
_cell.angle_alpha   90.00
_cell.angle_beta   90.00
_cell.angle_gamma   90.00
#
_symmetry.space_group_name_H-M   'P 1'
#
loop_
_entity.id
_entity.type
_entity.pdbx_description
1 polymer ?
#
loop_
_entity_poly.entity_id
_entity_poly.type
_entity_poly.pdbx_seq_one_letter_code
_entity_poly.pdbx_strand_id
1 'polypeptide(L)'
;MIKMKDKKFIKSSPHLPVKNLKQTLDFYRNTLGFYEEWTWGEKDGGIRRDDMRLLFGEDPDFINALNDEKHRLPLMWFVDNIDEIFSEFQGRNIEIADTLRTHSYGLREFAFIDINGYYIRVAEGTEKE
;
A
#
# COMPACT_ATOMS: atom_id res chain seq x y z
N MET A 1 9.38 31.98 4.17
CA MET A 1 9.10 30.84 3.29
C MET A 1 10.24 29.83 3.35
N ILE A 2 9.93 28.57 3.45
CA ILE A 2 10.93 27.51 3.49
C ILE A 2 11.25 27.08 2.06
N LYS A 3 12.52 27.15 1.69
CA LYS A 3 12.97 26.66 0.40
C LYS A 3 13.07 25.15 0.43
N MET A 4 12.92 24.49 -0.72
CA MET A 4 12.99 23.03 -0.80
C MET A 4 14.26 22.46 -0.18
N LYS A 5 15.41 23.07 -0.49
CA LYS A 5 16.69 22.61 0.04
C LYS A 5 16.84 22.81 1.53
N ASP A 6 15.97 23.61 2.15
CA ASP A 6 16.01 23.85 3.59
C ASP A 6 15.18 22.86 4.37
N LYS A 7 14.44 22.00 3.70
CA LYS A 7 13.61 21.00 4.37
C LYS A 7 14.48 19.94 5.01
N LYS A 8 14.18 19.60 6.23
CA LYS A 8 14.90 18.55 6.96
C LYS A 8 14.15 17.24 7.03
N PHE A 9 12.84 17.30 6.94
CA PHE A 9 12.01 16.09 6.90
C PHE A 9 11.79 15.74 5.44
N ILE A 10 12.24 14.55 5.03
CA ILE A 10 12.24 14.12 3.64
C ILE A 10 10.99 13.33 3.30
N LYS A 11 10.75 12.26 4.04
CA LYS A 11 9.60 11.40 3.79
C LYS A 11 9.44 10.42 4.95
N SER A 12 8.32 9.73 4.94
CA SER A 12 8.06 8.61 5.84
C SER A 12 7.73 7.40 4.98
N SER A 13 8.21 6.25 5.36
CA SER A 13 7.86 4.99 4.70
C SER A 13 7.29 4.04 5.75
N PRO A 14 6.18 3.39 5.47
CA PRO A 14 5.66 2.40 6.40
C PRO A 14 6.58 1.19 6.44
N HIS A 15 6.77 0.63 7.63
CA HIS A 15 7.50 -0.62 7.81
C HIS A 15 6.50 -1.63 8.34
N LEU A 16 6.07 -2.54 7.50
CA LEU A 16 4.92 -3.38 7.74
C LEU A 16 5.33 -4.81 8.06
N PRO A 17 4.83 -5.38 9.16
CA PRO A 17 5.00 -6.82 9.37
C PRO A 17 4.23 -7.60 8.33
N VAL A 18 4.82 -8.70 7.86
CA VAL A 18 4.21 -9.56 6.84
C VAL A 18 4.35 -11.01 7.26
N LYS A 19 3.49 -11.88 6.69
CA LYS A 19 3.49 -13.30 7.02
C LYS A 19 4.69 -14.01 6.40
N ASN A 20 5.03 -13.66 5.18
CA ASN A 20 6.10 -14.27 4.42
C ASN A 20 6.65 -13.24 3.45
N LEU A 21 7.93 -12.94 3.57
CA LEU A 21 8.53 -11.87 2.78
C LEU A 21 8.48 -12.16 1.28
N LYS A 22 8.88 -13.38 0.89
CA LYS A 22 8.91 -13.71 -0.53
C LYS A 22 7.53 -13.65 -1.15
N GLN A 23 6.53 -14.22 -0.50
CA GLN A 23 5.16 -14.18 -1.01
C GLN A 23 4.63 -12.76 -1.09
N THR A 24 4.98 -11.93 -0.11
CA THR A 24 4.57 -10.52 -0.13
C THR A 24 5.18 -9.77 -1.30
N LEU A 25 6.49 -9.95 -1.52
CA LEU A 25 7.15 -9.30 -2.65
C LEU A 25 6.58 -9.78 -3.98
N ASP A 26 6.30 -11.08 -4.10
CA ASP A 26 5.70 -11.65 -5.31
C ASP A 26 4.32 -11.05 -5.57
N PHE A 27 3.49 -10.92 -4.53
CA PHE A 27 2.16 -10.34 -4.67
C PHE A 27 2.22 -8.88 -5.10
N TYR A 28 3.09 -8.09 -4.45
CA TYR A 28 3.18 -6.67 -4.78
C TYR A 28 3.74 -6.48 -6.20
N ARG A 29 4.71 -7.29 -6.60
CA ARG A 29 5.28 -7.20 -7.94
C ARG A 29 4.30 -7.69 -9.01
N ASN A 30 3.79 -8.91 -8.84
CA ASN A 30 3.04 -9.58 -9.89
C ASN A 30 1.58 -9.15 -9.96
N THR A 31 0.98 -8.80 -8.82
CA THR A 31 -0.44 -8.46 -8.75
C THR A 31 -0.66 -6.96 -8.66
N LEU A 32 0.13 -6.25 -7.88
CA LEU A 32 -0.08 -4.81 -7.68
C LEU A 32 0.79 -3.92 -8.56
N GLY A 33 1.71 -4.52 -9.34
CA GLY A 33 2.49 -3.75 -10.30
C GLY A 33 3.65 -2.96 -9.69
N PHE A 34 4.09 -3.32 -8.48
CA PHE A 34 5.25 -2.71 -7.88
C PHE A 34 6.52 -3.26 -8.51
N TYR A 35 7.65 -2.59 -8.29
CA TYR A 35 8.93 -2.94 -8.90
C TYR A 35 10.08 -2.47 -8.00
N GLU A 36 11.32 -2.79 -8.41
CA GLU A 36 12.53 -2.43 -7.67
C GLU A 36 12.48 -2.90 -6.23
N GLU A 37 12.41 -4.22 -6.10
CA GLU A 37 12.44 -4.83 -4.77
C GLU A 37 13.88 -5.00 -4.30
N TRP A 38 14.06 -5.05 -2.99
CA TRP A 38 15.34 -5.39 -2.37
C TRP A 38 15.09 -6.22 -1.13
N THR A 39 16.13 -6.92 -0.68
CA THR A 39 16.07 -7.67 0.56
C THR A 39 17.31 -7.39 1.39
N TRP A 40 17.16 -7.53 2.69
CA TRP A 40 18.24 -7.47 3.65
C TRP A 40 18.12 -8.69 4.55
N GLY A 41 19.05 -9.65 4.40
CA GLY A 41 18.89 -10.93 5.06
C GLY A 41 17.71 -11.70 4.51
N GLU A 42 17.10 -12.52 5.34
CA GLU A 42 16.01 -13.38 4.89
C GLU A 42 14.62 -12.86 5.24
N LYS A 43 14.54 -11.87 6.14
CA LYS A 43 13.25 -11.44 6.68
C LYS A 43 12.87 -10.01 6.36
N ASP A 44 13.82 -9.21 5.93
CA ASP A 44 13.58 -7.79 5.66
C ASP A 44 13.71 -7.48 4.19
N GLY A 45 12.87 -6.58 3.70
CA GLY A 45 12.92 -6.16 2.33
C GLY A 45 11.99 -5.00 2.06
N GLY A 46 11.81 -4.70 0.80
CA GLY A 46 10.90 -3.65 0.40
C GLY A 46 10.72 -3.63 -1.09
N ILE A 47 9.81 -2.76 -1.54
CA ILE A 47 9.47 -2.65 -2.94
C ILE A 47 8.84 -1.27 -3.15
N ARG A 48 8.84 -0.76 -4.38
CA ARG A 48 8.19 0.52 -4.64
C ARG A 48 7.39 0.49 -5.94
N ARG A 49 6.47 1.42 -6.03
CA ARG A 49 5.82 1.79 -7.29
C ARG A 49 5.79 3.30 -7.31
N ASP A 50 6.41 3.89 -8.32
CA ASP A 50 6.63 5.33 -8.41
C ASP A 50 7.30 5.83 -7.12
N ASP A 51 6.73 6.80 -6.44
CA ASP A 51 7.31 7.33 -5.21
C ASP A 51 6.85 6.59 -3.95
N MET A 52 5.98 5.60 -4.10
CA MET A 52 5.46 4.85 -2.97
C MET A 52 6.39 3.70 -2.65
N ARG A 53 7.11 3.82 -1.55
CA ARG A 53 8.09 2.83 -1.10
C ARG A 53 7.58 2.18 0.17
N LEU A 54 7.53 0.85 0.16
CA LEU A 54 7.07 0.07 1.30
C LEU A 54 8.20 -0.79 1.82
N LEU A 55 8.31 -0.87 3.14
CA LEU A 55 9.29 -1.73 3.82
C LEU A 55 8.54 -2.87 4.49
N PHE A 56 9.11 -4.06 4.43
CA PHE A 56 8.48 -5.26 4.98
C PHE A 56 9.43 -5.97 5.93
N GLY A 57 8.89 -6.46 7.04
CA GLY A 57 9.62 -7.34 7.93
C GLY A 57 8.80 -8.60 8.20
N GLU A 58 9.40 -9.77 7.97
CA GLU A 58 8.67 -11.03 8.17
C GLU A 58 8.45 -11.27 9.65
N ASP A 59 7.21 -11.33 10.07
CA ASP A 59 6.81 -11.54 11.45
C ASP A 59 5.40 -12.10 11.47
N PRO A 60 5.26 -13.41 11.21
CA PRO A 60 3.92 -13.99 11.08
C PRO A 60 3.09 -13.92 12.36
N ASP A 61 3.73 -14.03 13.53
CA ASP A 61 2.99 -13.96 14.78
C ASP A 61 2.39 -12.58 15.00
N PHE A 62 3.18 -11.54 14.73
CA PHE A 62 2.70 -10.18 14.90
C PHE A 62 1.58 -9.86 13.92
N ILE A 63 1.75 -10.24 12.65
CA ILE A 63 0.73 -9.93 11.66
C ILE A 63 -0.58 -10.69 11.94
N ASN A 64 -0.50 -11.90 12.44
CA ASN A 64 -1.70 -12.66 12.81
C ASN A 64 -2.44 -12.01 13.99
N ALA A 65 -1.73 -11.37 14.89
CA ALA A 65 -2.34 -10.62 15.99
C ALA A 65 -2.89 -9.28 15.53
N LEU A 66 -2.29 -8.70 14.49
CA LEU A 66 -2.64 -7.35 14.01
C LEU A 66 -3.85 -7.36 13.08
N ASN A 67 -3.91 -8.33 12.17
CA ASN A 67 -4.96 -8.40 11.16
C ASN A 67 -5.72 -9.71 11.27
N ASP A 68 -7.04 -9.61 11.44
CA ASP A 68 -7.92 -10.77 11.37
C ASP A 68 -9.14 -10.41 10.52
N GLU A 69 -10.12 -11.31 10.45
CA GLU A 69 -11.28 -11.09 9.58
C GLU A 69 -12.11 -9.88 9.99
N LYS A 70 -12.08 -9.52 11.27
CA LYS A 70 -12.90 -8.43 11.80
C LYS A 70 -12.14 -7.13 11.96
N HIS A 71 -10.84 -7.22 12.17
CA HIS A 71 -10.01 -6.06 12.49
C HIS A 71 -8.78 -6.06 11.59
N ARG A 72 -8.68 -5.07 10.74
CA ARG A 72 -7.57 -4.94 9.81
C ARG A 72 -6.98 -3.57 9.95
N LEU A 73 -5.64 -3.50 10.00
CA LEU A 73 -4.96 -2.21 10.06
C LEU A 73 -5.16 -1.48 8.72
N PRO A 74 -5.74 -0.28 8.74
CA PRO A 74 -5.93 0.46 7.51
C PRO A 74 -4.67 1.20 7.09
N LEU A 75 -4.43 1.22 5.79
CA LEU A 75 -3.39 2.04 5.18
C LEU A 75 -4.08 2.96 4.18
N MET A 76 -3.47 4.11 3.91
CA MET A 76 -4.02 5.08 2.97
C MET A 76 -2.99 5.40 1.90
N TRP A 77 -3.33 5.08 0.66
CA TRP A 77 -2.51 5.39 -0.50
C TRP A 77 -3.18 6.47 -1.33
N PHE A 78 -2.40 7.43 -1.80
CA PHE A 78 -2.90 8.45 -2.71
C PHE A 78 -2.27 8.23 -4.08
N VAL A 79 -3.10 8.24 -5.11
CA VAL A 79 -2.66 8.00 -6.48
C VAL A 79 -3.26 9.05 -7.40
N ASP A 80 -2.65 9.21 -8.56
CA ASP A 80 -3.27 9.95 -9.67
C ASP A 80 -4.05 8.95 -10.51
N ASN A 81 -5.05 9.42 -11.22
CA ASN A 81 -5.84 8.59 -12.13
C ASN A 81 -6.44 7.38 -11.45
N ILE A 82 -7.21 7.65 -10.37
CA ILE A 82 -7.78 6.57 -9.57
C ILE A 82 -8.63 5.61 -10.40
N ASP A 83 -9.31 6.10 -11.44
CA ASP A 83 -10.13 5.24 -12.29
C ASP A 83 -9.28 4.22 -13.05
N GLU A 84 -8.11 4.63 -13.51
CA GLU A 84 -7.19 3.70 -14.18
C GLU A 84 -6.65 2.66 -13.21
N ILE A 85 -6.28 3.09 -12.00
CA ILE A 85 -5.75 2.19 -10.99
C ILE A 85 -6.82 1.17 -10.59
N PHE A 86 -8.05 1.63 -10.38
CA PHE A 86 -9.14 0.72 -10.05
C PHE A 86 -9.38 -0.31 -11.16
N SER A 87 -9.40 0.15 -12.42
CA SER A 87 -9.55 -0.76 -13.56
C SER A 87 -8.44 -1.78 -13.62
N GLU A 88 -7.21 -1.34 -13.38
CA GLU A 88 -6.06 -2.24 -13.35
C GLU A 88 -6.23 -3.30 -12.27
N PHE A 89 -6.63 -2.89 -11.06
CA PHE A 89 -6.77 -3.80 -9.93
C PHE A 89 -7.95 -4.75 -10.10
N GLN A 90 -9.06 -4.26 -10.67
CA GLN A 90 -10.21 -5.11 -10.93
C GLN A 90 -9.90 -6.25 -11.89
N GLY A 91 -8.99 -6.03 -12.82
CA GLY A 91 -8.62 -7.06 -13.77
C GLY A 91 -7.71 -8.14 -13.21
N ARG A 92 -7.38 -8.06 -11.93
CA ARG A 92 -6.45 -8.97 -11.30
C ARG A 92 -7.13 -9.68 -10.13
N ASN A 93 -6.45 -10.68 -9.59
CA ASN A 93 -7.00 -11.46 -8.48
C ASN A 93 -6.78 -10.72 -7.16
N ILE A 94 -7.56 -9.68 -6.94
CA ILE A 94 -7.47 -8.81 -5.77
C ILE A 94 -8.84 -8.75 -5.11
N GLU A 95 -8.86 -8.87 -3.79
CA GLU A 95 -10.10 -8.78 -3.01
C GLU A 95 -10.48 -7.31 -2.86
N ILE A 96 -11.47 -6.84 -3.61
CA ILE A 96 -11.98 -5.47 -3.50
C ILE A 96 -12.94 -5.43 -2.31
N ALA A 97 -12.59 -4.66 -1.29
CA ALA A 97 -13.38 -4.54 -0.07
C ALA A 97 -14.44 -3.44 -0.16
N ASP A 98 -14.17 -2.39 -0.91
CA ASP A 98 -15.10 -1.30 -1.11
C ASP A 98 -14.89 -0.77 -2.53
N THR A 99 -15.95 -0.69 -3.32
CA THR A 99 -15.84 -0.34 -4.72
C THR A 99 -15.54 1.15 -4.91
N LEU A 100 -15.02 1.50 -6.07
CA LEU A 100 -14.67 2.87 -6.38
C LEU A 100 -15.93 3.76 -6.42
N ARG A 101 -15.90 4.84 -5.66
CA ARG A 101 -16.96 5.84 -5.64
C ARG A 101 -16.44 7.10 -4.97
N THR A 102 -17.14 8.20 -5.17
CA THR A 102 -16.85 9.43 -4.44
C THR A 102 -17.59 9.36 -3.10
N HIS A 103 -16.85 9.43 -2.02
CA HIS A 103 -17.38 9.32 -0.68
C HIS A 103 -17.90 10.67 -0.19
N SER A 104 -18.74 10.62 0.85
CA SER A 104 -19.36 11.83 1.38
C SER A 104 -18.36 12.86 1.90
N TYR A 105 -17.16 12.41 2.28
CA TYR A 105 -16.09 13.31 2.74
C TYR A 105 -15.25 13.88 1.59
N GLY A 106 -15.61 13.59 0.34
CA GLY A 106 -15.04 14.27 -0.80
C GLY A 106 -13.96 13.52 -1.57
N LEU A 107 -13.48 12.40 -1.05
CA LEU A 107 -12.46 11.62 -1.76
C LEU A 107 -13.11 10.58 -2.66
N ARG A 108 -12.56 10.45 -3.86
CA ARG A 108 -12.91 9.34 -4.73
C ARG A 108 -11.94 8.21 -4.43
N GLU A 109 -12.44 7.11 -3.93
CA GLU A 109 -11.57 6.03 -3.44
C GLU A 109 -12.23 4.67 -3.52
N PHE A 110 -11.39 3.65 -3.51
CA PHE A 110 -11.79 2.26 -3.31
C PHE A 110 -10.88 1.65 -2.25
N ALA A 111 -11.19 0.43 -1.83
CA ALA A 111 -10.36 -0.26 -0.87
C ALA A 111 -10.21 -1.72 -1.25
N PHE A 112 -9.06 -2.29 -0.93
CA PHE A 112 -8.81 -3.71 -1.16
C PHE A 112 -8.05 -4.30 0.03
N ILE A 113 -8.05 -5.64 0.10
CA ILE A 113 -7.33 -6.36 1.14
C ILE A 113 -6.10 -6.98 0.51
N ASP A 114 -4.92 -6.73 1.07
CA ASP A 114 -3.69 -7.32 0.53
C ASP A 114 -3.47 -8.73 1.07
N ILE A 115 -2.37 -9.34 0.63
CA ILE A 115 -2.06 -10.73 0.99
C ILE A 115 -1.85 -10.91 2.50
N ASN A 116 -1.52 -9.85 3.22
CA ASN A 116 -1.30 -9.89 4.67
C ASN A 116 -2.52 -9.43 5.47
N GLY A 117 -3.62 -9.14 4.81
CA GLY A 117 -4.84 -8.72 5.49
C GLY A 117 -4.93 -7.24 5.77
N TYR A 118 -4.01 -6.43 5.31
CA TYR A 118 -4.11 -4.99 5.45
C TYR A 118 -5.28 -4.46 4.62
N TYR A 119 -6.04 -3.55 5.23
CA TYR A 119 -7.14 -2.87 4.56
C TYR A 119 -6.56 -1.61 3.90
N ILE A 120 -6.41 -1.65 2.59
CA ILE A 120 -5.73 -0.57 1.88
C ILE A 120 -6.74 0.29 1.16
N ARG A 121 -6.85 1.54 1.61
CA ARG A 121 -7.67 2.56 0.98
C ARG A 121 -6.83 3.25 -0.09
N VAL A 122 -7.36 3.34 -1.31
CA VAL A 122 -6.67 3.99 -2.42
C VAL A 122 -7.54 5.13 -2.88
N ALA A 123 -7.01 6.34 -2.84
CA ALA A 123 -7.79 7.54 -3.12
C ALA A 123 -7.10 8.41 -4.16
N GLU A 124 -7.92 9.22 -4.84
CA GLU A 124 -7.41 10.22 -5.78
C GLU A 124 -6.58 11.25 -5.01
N GLY A 125 -5.40 11.54 -5.49
CA GLY A 125 -4.55 12.54 -4.89
C GLY A 125 -5.17 13.93 -4.95
N THR A 126 -4.86 14.74 -3.96
CA THR A 126 -5.41 16.10 -3.87
C THR A 126 -4.29 17.12 -4.01
N GLU A 127 -3.52 16.99 -5.05
CA GLU A 127 -2.30 17.76 -5.15
C GLU A 127 -2.47 19.22 -5.52
N LYS A 128 -3.70 19.68 -5.55
CA LYS A 128 -3.93 21.09 -5.85
C LYS A 128 -3.84 21.99 -4.65
N GLU A 129 -3.77 21.43 -3.46
CA GLU A 129 -3.62 22.30 -2.31
C GLU A 129 -2.18 22.72 -2.08
#